data_dd42414a7acb55e065e9d3b9013bb00a
#
_entry.id   dd42414a7acb55e065e9d3b9013bb00a
#
_cell.length_a   1.000
_cell.length_b   1.000
_cell.length_c   1.000
_cell.angle_alpha   90.00
_cell.angle_beta   90.00
_cell.angle_gamma   90.00
#
_symmetry.space_group_name_H-M   'P 1'
#
loop_
_entity.id
_entity.type
_entity.pdbx_description
1 polymer ?
#
loop_
_entity_poly.entity_id
_entity_poly.type
_entity_poly.pdbx_seq_one_letter_code
_entity_poly.pdbx_strand_id
1 'polypeptide(L)'
;MCIRDSIGGEAIVKEIKVGVSEIDIAMVGRDAMEKAIAKYHPDSELRDTWVWFQSGINTDGAHNPVTTRKLKRGDILSLNTFPMISGYYTALERTLFVEEVNKASMKAWEANVKVHRHGLKLIKPGVKCSEITAELNNLFSELGYLHRRTFGYGHSFGVLSHYYGREGKLELREDIETVLKPNMVVSMEPMIMIPEGEPGAGGYREHDILVVKENSAEDITKFPFGPEHNIIK
;
A
#
# COMPACT_ATOMS: atom_id res chain seq x y z
N MET A 1 7.91 14.98 -0.19
CA MET A 1 6.52 14.48 -0.36
C MET A 1 6.26 13.26 0.50
N CYS A 2 7.04 12.20 0.43
CA CYS A 2 6.84 10.96 1.19
C CYS A 2 6.81 11.06 2.72
N ILE A 3 7.34 12.12 3.30
CA ILE A 3 7.21 12.38 4.73
C ILE A 3 5.75 12.66 5.16
N ARG A 4 4.85 13.00 4.21
CA ARG A 4 3.46 13.39 4.53
C ARG A 4 2.52 12.20 4.62
N ASP A 5 2.70 11.21 3.75
CA ASP A 5 2.01 9.92 3.85
C ASP A 5 2.37 9.21 5.15
N SER A 6 3.67 9.21 5.50
CA SER A 6 4.16 8.66 6.78
C SER A 6 3.62 9.42 8.00
N ILE A 7 3.50 10.76 7.96
CA ILE A 7 2.87 11.54 9.04
C ILE A 7 1.41 11.11 9.25
N GLY A 8 0.66 10.92 8.17
CA GLY A 8 -0.70 10.38 8.24
C GLY A 8 -0.73 8.98 8.85
N GLY A 9 0.15 8.10 8.38
CA GLY A 9 0.30 6.74 8.88
C GLY A 9 0.66 6.68 10.37
N GLU A 10 1.63 7.49 10.81
CA GLU A 10 2.03 7.59 12.21
C GLU A 10 0.91 8.09 13.12
N ALA A 11 0.13 9.05 12.64
CA ALA A 11 -1.03 9.57 13.37
C ALA A 11 -2.11 8.48 13.52
N ILE A 12 -2.39 7.74 12.44
CA ILE A 12 -3.32 6.62 12.43
C ILE A 12 -2.88 5.55 13.43
N VAL A 13 -1.64 5.10 13.37
CA VAL A 13 -1.13 4.01 14.24
C VAL A 13 -1.32 4.33 15.74
N LYS A 14 -1.15 5.59 16.14
CA LYS A 14 -1.35 6.01 17.54
C LYS A 14 -2.79 5.92 18.03
N GLU A 15 -3.76 5.96 17.11
CA GLU A 15 -5.19 5.90 17.45
C GLU A 15 -5.78 4.49 17.33
N ILE A 16 -5.01 3.52 16.80
CA ILE A 16 -5.47 2.12 16.68
C ILE A 16 -5.63 1.51 18.07
N LYS A 17 -6.88 1.23 18.44
CA LYS A 17 -7.25 0.49 19.64
C LYS A 17 -8.64 -0.11 19.50
N VAL A 18 -8.90 -1.19 20.23
CA VAL A 18 -10.22 -1.83 20.26
C VAL A 18 -11.32 -0.81 20.58
N GLY A 19 -12.41 -0.84 19.81
CA GLY A 19 -13.60 0.00 20.01
C GLY A 19 -13.60 1.34 19.29
N VAL A 20 -12.48 1.80 18.73
CA VAL A 20 -12.43 3.00 17.86
C VAL A 20 -12.98 2.65 16.48
N SER A 21 -13.68 3.57 15.82
CA SER A 21 -14.24 3.32 14.49
C SER A 21 -13.25 3.61 13.36
N GLU A 22 -13.44 2.93 12.21
CA GLU A 22 -12.63 3.15 11.01
C GLU A 22 -12.61 4.64 10.62
N ILE A 23 -13.77 5.30 10.64
CA ILE A 23 -13.88 6.70 10.22
C ILE A 23 -13.17 7.65 11.19
N ASP A 24 -13.23 7.41 12.50
CA ASP A 24 -12.54 8.26 13.47
C ASP A 24 -11.02 8.20 13.25
N ILE A 25 -10.48 7.00 13.01
CA ILE A 25 -9.06 6.78 12.70
C ILE A 25 -8.67 7.43 11.37
N ALA A 26 -9.48 7.27 10.32
CA ALA A 26 -9.23 7.86 9.01
C ALA A 26 -9.16 9.39 9.07
N MET A 27 -10.04 10.02 9.84
CA MET A 27 -10.07 11.48 10.01
C MET A 27 -8.83 12.01 10.71
N VAL A 28 -8.29 11.27 11.69
CA VAL A 28 -7.02 11.64 12.36
C VAL A 28 -5.86 11.66 11.37
N GLY A 29 -5.74 10.64 10.53
CA GLY A 29 -4.71 10.57 9.49
C GLY A 29 -4.82 11.71 8.47
N ARG A 30 -6.04 11.98 8.00
CA ARG A 30 -6.35 13.06 7.07
C ARG A 30 -5.98 14.44 7.67
N ASP A 31 -6.41 14.70 8.89
CA ASP A 31 -6.14 15.95 9.61
C ASP A 31 -4.62 16.17 9.81
N ALA A 32 -3.89 15.13 10.16
CA ALA A 32 -2.43 15.19 10.31
C ALA A 32 -1.72 15.54 8.99
N MET A 33 -2.14 14.93 7.86
CA MET A 33 -1.59 15.25 6.55
C MET A 33 -1.89 16.69 6.12
N GLU A 34 -3.15 17.15 6.27
CA GLU A 34 -3.54 18.53 5.95
C GLU A 34 -2.72 19.56 6.72
N LYS A 35 -2.58 19.38 8.03
CA LYS A 35 -1.77 20.27 8.88
C LYS A 35 -0.29 20.28 8.45
N ALA A 36 0.25 19.11 8.09
CA ALA A 36 1.62 19.00 7.61
C ALA A 36 1.81 19.69 6.25
N ILE A 37 0.87 19.53 5.32
CA ILE A 37 0.92 20.23 4.02
C ILE A 37 0.84 21.74 4.21
N ALA A 38 -0.12 22.22 5.00
CA ALA A 38 -0.27 23.64 5.29
C ALA A 38 1.00 24.27 5.91
N LYS A 39 1.68 23.50 6.79
CA LYS A 39 2.92 23.96 7.45
C LYS A 39 4.12 24.01 6.50
N TYR A 40 4.30 23.00 5.67
CA TYR A 40 5.54 22.82 4.91
C TYR A 40 5.43 23.19 3.43
N HIS A 41 4.22 23.34 2.92
CA HIS A 41 3.90 23.74 1.54
C HIS A 41 2.75 24.75 1.52
N PRO A 42 2.88 25.90 2.23
CA PRO A 42 1.78 26.84 2.39
C PRO A 42 1.26 27.40 1.05
N ASP A 43 2.15 27.51 0.06
CA ASP A 43 1.83 28.06 -1.26
C ASP A 43 1.26 27.01 -2.25
N SER A 44 1.03 25.77 -1.82
CA SER A 44 0.41 24.74 -2.67
C SER A 44 -1.09 25.00 -2.80
N GLU A 45 -1.52 25.55 -3.91
CA GLU A 45 -2.94 25.79 -4.23
C GLU A 45 -3.70 24.50 -4.50
N LEU A 46 -3.06 23.53 -5.17
CA LEU A 46 -3.65 22.23 -5.50
C LEU A 46 -3.15 21.16 -4.54
N ARG A 47 -4.01 20.77 -3.61
CA ARG A 47 -3.72 19.76 -2.60
C ARG A 47 -4.93 18.90 -2.29
N ASP A 48 -4.69 17.66 -1.88
CA ASP A 48 -5.71 16.72 -1.42
C ASP A 48 -5.11 15.73 -0.40
N THR A 49 -5.98 15.11 0.37
CA THR A 49 -5.58 14.08 1.35
C THR A 49 -6.64 13.00 1.42
N TRP A 50 -6.32 11.82 0.90
CA TRP A 50 -7.19 10.66 1.03
C TRP A 50 -6.69 9.74 2.12
N VAL A 51 -7.62 9.17 2.85
CA VAL A 51 -7.36 8.07 3.76
C VAL A 51 -8.43 7.01 3.55
N TRP A 52 -8.00 5.79 3.21
CA TRP A 52 -8.82 4.60 3.33
C TRP A 52 -8.27 3.77 4.49
N PHE A 53 -9.10 3.56 5.48
CA PHE A 53 -8.78 2.74 6.64
C PHE A 53 -9.88 1.72 6.85
N GLN A 54 -9.57 0.46 6.61
CA GLN A 54 -10.52 -0.64 6.70
C GLN A 54 -10.09 -1.63 7.78
N SER A 55 -11.06 -2.41 8.28
CA SER A 55 -10.81 -3.40 9.32
C SER A 55 -11.59 -4.70 9.09
N GLY A 56 -11.00 -5.83 9.50
CA GLY A 56 -11.61 -7.15 9.33
C GLY A 56 -11.90 -7.44 7.86
N ILE A 57 -13.11 -7.91 7.56
CA ILE A 57 -13.49 -8.26 6.19
C ILE A 57 -13.55 -7.05 5.24
N ASN A 58 -13.71 -5.83 5.75
CA ASN A 58 -13.66 -4.62 4.92
C ASN A 58 -12.31 -4.42 4.22
N THR A 59 -11.28 -5.20 4.59
CA THR A 59 -9.97 -5.17 3.93
C THR A 59 -9.90 -6.00 2.64
N ASP A 60 -10.95 -6.74 2.29
CA ASP A 60 -10.99 -7.66 1.14
C ASP A 60 -10.99 -6.99 -0.23
N GLY A 61 -11.13 -5.68 -0.27
CA GLY A 61 -11.00 -4.86 -1.48
C GLY A 61 -9.95 -3.76 -1.30
N ALA A 62 -9.25 -3.44 -2.40
CA ALA A 62 -8.19 -2.43 -2.38
C ALA A 62 -8.69 -1.04 -1.93
N HIS A 63 -9.94 -0.70 -2.27
CA HIS A 63 -10.52 0.63 -2.06
C HIS A 63 -11.93 0.56 -1.47
N ASN A 64 -12.16 -0.34 -0.53
CA ASN A 64 -13.44 -0.40 0.15
C ASN A 64 -13.71 0.87 0.97
N PRO A 65 -14.97 1.31 1.06
CA PRO A 65 -15.31 2.52 1.81
C PRO A 65 -14.90 2.43 3.28
N VAL A 66 -14.50 3.56 3.83
CA VAL A 66 -14.33 3.71 5.27
C VAL A 66 -15.70 3.72 5.94
N THR A 67 -15.89 2.92 7.00
CA THR A 67 -17.19 2.74 7.65
C THR A 67 -17.17 3.18 9.12
N THR A 68 -18.30 3.02 9.80
CA THR A 68 -18.40 3.19 11.25
C THR A 68 -18.11 1.92 12.04
N ARG A 69 -17.58 0.86 11.37
CA ARG A 69 -17.20 -0.39 12.04
C ARG A 69 -16.15 -0.10 13.11
N LYS A 70 -16.36 -0.67 14.29
CA LYS A 70 -15.43 -0.56 15.41
C LYS A 70 -14.41 -1.68 15.37
N LEU A 71 -13.15 -1.33 15.62
CA LEU A 71 -12.04 -2.27 15.68
C LEU A 71 -12.23 -3.30 16.78
N LYS A 72 -11.84 -4.53 16.50
CA LYS A 72 -11.82 -5.65 17.43
C LYS A 72 -10.39 -6.21 17.54
N ARG A 73 -10.11 -6.84 18.66
CA ARG A 73 -8.87 -7.61 18.84
C ARG A 73 -8.74 -8.67 17.76
N GLY A 74 -7.54 -8.79 17.17
CA GLY A 74 -7.26 -9.73 16.10
C GLY A 74 -7.73 -9.27 14.72
N ASP A 75 -8.35 -8.09 14.59
CA ASP A 75 -8.70 -7.54 13.28
C ASP A 75 -7.45 -7.28 12.43
N ILE A 76 -7.50 -7.73 11.19
CA ILE A 76 -6.64 -7.22 10.12
C ILE A 76 -7.08 -5.80 9.78
N LEU A 77 -6.13 -4.93 9.53
CA LEU A 77 -6.34 -3.53 9.16
C LEU A 77 -5.64 -3.23 7.83
N SER A 78 -6.26 -2.39 7.02
CA SER A 78 -5.63 -1.80 5.84
C SER A 78 -5.52 -0.29 6.06
N LEU A 79 -4.29 0.19 6.26
CA LEU A 79 -3.96 1.60 6.39
C LEU A 79 -3.53 2.12 5.03
N ASN A 80 -4.24 3.13 4.51
CA ASN A 80 -3.92 3.72 3.21
C ASN A 80 -3.99 5.25 3.31
N THR A 81 -2.90 5.93 2.98
CA THR A 81 -2.80 7.39 2.97
C THR A 81 -2.27 7.89 1.63
N PHE A 82 -2.95 8.88 1.05
CA PHE A 82 -2.65 9.43 -0.27
C PHE A 82 -2.64 10.96 -0.24
N PRO A 83 -1.56 11.59 0.20
CA PRO A 83 -1.43 13.04 0.10
C PRO A 83 -1.09 13.47 -1.32
N MET A 84 -1.71 14.58 -1.76
CA MET A 84 -1.35 15.27 -2.99
C MET A 84 -0.85 16.68 -2.68
N ILE A 85 0.27 17.05 -3.29
CA ILE A 85 0.85 18.39 -3.19
C ILE A 85 1.20 18.86 -4.60
N SER A 86 0.63 20.00 -5.00
CA SER A 86 0.86 20.60 -6.33
C SER A 86 0.60 19.62 -7.49
N GLY A 87 -0.45 18.81 -7.36
CA GLY A 87 -0.87 17.84 -8.37
C GLY A 87 -0.15 16.49 -8.33
N TYR A 88 0.85 16.30 -7.46
CA TYR A 88 1.57 15.03 -7.33
C TYR A 88 1.11 14.25 -6.10
N TYR A 89 0.66 13.02 -6.33
CA TYR A 89 0.32 12.06 -5.29
C TYR A 89 1.53 11.24 -4.85
N THR A 90 1.51 10.86 -3.56
CA THR A 90 2.24 9.70 -3.06
C THR A 90 1.27 8.75 -2.38
N ALA A 91 1.72 7.54 -2.07
CA ALA A 91 0.92 6.55 -1.38
C ALA A 91 1.75 5.81 -0.32
N LEU A 92 1.07 5.45 0.74
CA LEU A 92 1.51 4.52 1.76
C LEU A 92 0.36 3.58 2.06
N GLU A 93 0.58 2.28 1.90
CA GLU A 93 -0.41 1.30 2.28
C GLU A 93 0.25 0.17 3.07
N ARG A 94 -0.39 -0.22 4.17
CA ARG A 94 0.13 -1.23 5.10
C ARG A 94 -0.96 -2.13 5.62
N THR A 95 -0.63 -3.41 5.70
CA THR A 95 -1.35 -4.35 6.55
C THR A 95 -0.88 -4.17 7.99
N LEU A 96 -1.83 -4.05 8.92
CA LEU A 96 -1.58 -4.06 10.35
C LEU A 96 -2.55 -5.02 11.06
N PHE A 97 -2.30 -5.29 12.34
CA PHE A 97 -3.21 -6.08 13.17
C PHE A 97 -3.39 -5.45 14.54
N VAL A 98 -4.60 -5.62 15.10
CA VAL A 98 -4.93 -5.16 16.45
C VAL A 98 -4.53 -6.23 17.46
N GLU A 99 -3.51 -5.95 18.27
CA GLU A 99 -3.00 -6.73 19.39
C GLU A 99 -2.45 -8.13 19.06
N GLU A 100 -3.11 -8.91 18.21
CA GLU A 100 -2.72 -10.29 17.88
C GLU A 100 -3.03 -10.68 16.44
N VAL A 101 -2.33 -11.70 15.95
CA VAL A 101 -2.51 -12.27 14.59
C VAL A 101 -2.70 -13.77 14.71
N ASN A 102 -3.72 -14.32 14.08
CA ASN A 102 -3.87 -15.78 13.99
C ASN A 102 -2.87 -16.40 13.00
N LYS A 103 -2.64 -17.72 13.10
CA LYS A 103 -1.65 -18.41 12.26
C LYS A 103 -1.91 -18.33 10.76
N ALA A 104 -3.16 -18.37 10.34
CA ALA A 104 -3.52 -18.31 8.91
C ALA A 104 -3.25 -16.92 8.36
N SER A 105 -3.66 -15.87 9.06
CA SER A 105 -3.39 -14.48 8.72
C SER A 105 -1.89 -14.18 8.69
N MET A 106 -1.13 -14.66 9.68
CA MET A 106 0.32 -14.48 9.71
C MET A 106 0.98 -15.08 8.48
N LYS A 107 0.62 -16.33 8.10
CA LYS A 107 1.17 -17.00 6.92
C LYS A 107 0.87 -16.23 5.62
N ALA A 108 -0.35 -15.72 5.46
CA ALA A 108 -0.73 -14.92 4.31
C ALA A 108 0.03 -13.59 4.25
N TRP A 109 0.12 -12.90 5.38
CA TRP A 109 0.86 -11.65 5.50
C TRP A 109 2.34 -11.80 5.18
N GLU A 110 3.01 -12.80 5.77
CA GLU A 110 4.42 -13.11 5.50
C GLU A 110 4.66 -13.43 4.03
N ALA A 111 3.74 -14.16 3.37
CA ALA A 111 3.82 -14.44 1.94
C ALA A 111 3.76 -13.13 1.12
N ASN A 112 2.80 -12.25 1.41
CA ASN A 112 2.69 -10.96 0.71
C ASN A 112 3.91 -10.07 0.94
N VAL A 113 4.40 -9.97 2.18
CA VAL A 113 5.61 -9.21 2.53
C VAL A 113 6.85 -9.76 1.81
N LYS A 114 6.98 -11.09 1.67
CA LYS A 114 8.08 -11.72 0.93
C LYS A 114 8.07 -11.32 -0.54
N VAL A 115 6.88 -11.32 -1.17
CA VAL A 115 6.71 -10.89 -2.56
C VAL A 115 7.01 -9.40 -2.70
N HIS A 116 6.51 -8.56 -1.81
CA HIS A 116 6.80 -7.13 -1.78
C HIS A 116 8.31 -6.84 -1.67
N ARG A 117 9.00 -7.44 -0.69
CA ARG A 117 10.46 -7.30 -0.51
C ARG A 117 11.25 -7.77 -1.74
N HIS A 118 10.77 -8.79 -2.44
CA HIS A 118 11.40 -9.25 -3.68
C HIS A 118 11.16 -8.24 -4.80
N GLY A 119 9.92 -7.76 -4.96
CA GLY A 119 9.53 -6.78 -5.96
C GLY A 119 10.32 -5.46 -5.88
N LEU A 120 10.56 -4.96 -4.66
CA LEU A 120 11.40 -3.76 -4.46
C LEU A 120 12.80 -3.90 -5.08
N LYS A 121 13.36 -5.11 -5.14
CA LYS A 121 14.68 -5.38 -5.71
C LYS A 121 14.67 -5.53 -7.23
N LEU A 122 13.52 -5.86 -7.81
CA LEU A 122 13.36 -6.07 -9.26
C LEU A 122 13.20 -4.76 -10.02
N ILE A 123 12.67 -3.70 -9.38
CA ILE A 123 12.45 -2.40 -10.01
C ILE A 123 13.81 -1.71 -10.23
N LYS A 124 14.21 -1.62 -11.49
CA LYS A 124 15.44 -0.94 -11.94
C LYS A 124 15.33 -0.58 -13.42
N PRO A 125 16.15 0.35 -13.94
CA PRO A 125 16.09 0.71 -15.35
C PRO A 125 16.47 -0.49 -16.24
N GLY A 126 15.82 -0.58 -17.40
CA GLY A 126 16.05 -1.62 -18.41
C GLY A 126 15.22 -2.88 -18.22
N VAL A 127 14.50 -3.06 -17.12
CA VAL A 127 13.63 -4.22 -16.89
C VAL A 127 12.22 -3.93 -17.41
N LYS A 128 11.57 -4.93 -17.98
CA LYS A 128 10.17 -4.83 -18.44
C LYS A 128 9.18 -5.07 -17.29
N CYS A 129 8.03 -4.41 -17.35
CA CYS A 129 6.93 -4.64 -16.41
C CYS A 129 6.48 -6.11 -16.39
N SER A 130 6.36 -6.74 -17.57
CA SER A 130 5.99 -8.17 -17.71
C SER A 130 7.02 -9.12 -17.07
N GLU A 131 8.32 -8.82 -17.14
CA GLU A 131 9.39 -9.63 -16.53
C GLU A 131 9.30 -9.59 -15.00
N ILE A 132 9.10 -8.39 -14.42
CA ILE A 132 8.88 -8.24 -12.97
C ILE A 132 7.67 -9.04 -12.54
N THR A 133 6.58 -8.93 -13.29
CA THR A 133 5.32 -9.63 -13.01
C THR A 133 5.49 -11.14 -13.06
N ALA A 134 6.17 -11.67 -14.07
CA ALA A 134 6.43 -13.12 -14.20
C ALA A 134 7.21 -13.66 -13.00
N GLU A 135 8.25 -12.95 -12.56
CA GLU A 135 9.06 -13.31 -11.40
C GLU A 135 8.23 -13.35 -10.10
N LEU A 136 7.39 -12.33 -9.88
CA LEU A 136 6.55 -12.25 -8.69
C LEU A 136 5.40 -13.28 -8.72
N ASN A 137 4.86 -13.62 -9.90
CA ASN A 137 3.91 -14.71 -10.08
C ASN A 137 4.52 -16.06 -9.70
N ASN A 138 5.75 -16.34 -10.14
CA ASN A 138 6.46 -17.54 -9.76
C ASN A 138 6.61 -17.64 -8.24
N LEU A 139 7.02 -16.55 -7.59
CA LEU A 139 7.16 -16.54 -6.14
C LEU A 139 5.82 -16.74 -5.42
N PHE A 140 4.74 -16.09 -5.86
CA PHE A 140 3.40 -16.34 -5.30
C PHE A 140 2.91 -17.75 -5.54
N SER A 141 3.24 -18.36 -6.69
CA SER A 141 2.93 -19.76 -7.00
C SER A 141 3.63 -20.71 -6.04
N GLU A 142 4.94 -20.52 -5.81
CA GLU A 142 5.73 -21.30 -4.85
C GLU A 142 5.19 -21.19 -3.41
N LEU A 143 4.71 -20.02 -3.04
CA LEU A 143 4.08 -19.77 -1.74
C LEU A 143 2.64 -20.28 -1.64
N GLY A 144 2.03 -20.68 -2.77
CA GLY A 144 0.66 -21.18 -2.85
C GLY A 144 -0.42 -20.09 -2.85
N TYR A 145 -0.08 -18.84 -3.17
CA TYR A 145 -1.01 -17.69 -3.11
C TYR A 145 -1.30 -17.02 -4.45
N LEU A 146 -0.75 -17.48 -5.57
CA LEU A 146 -0.98 -16.82 -6.87
C LEU A 146 -2.47 -16.69 -7.22
N HIS A 147 -3.28 -17.71 -6.90
CA HIS A 147 -4.73 -17.70 -7.13
C HIS A 147 -5.51 -16.72 -6.23
N ARG A 148 -4.84 -16.11 -5.26
CA ARG A 148 -5.38 -15.09 -4.35
C ARG A 148 -4.94 -13.66 -4.71
N ARG A 149 -4.09 -13.51 -5.72
CA ARG A 149 -3.70 -12.21 -6.25
C ARG A 149 -4.92 -11.51 -6.86
N THR A 150 -5.10 -10.22 -6.58
CA THR A 150 -6.29 -9.47 -7.00
C THR A 150 -6.07 -8.64 -8.27
N PHE A 151 -4.90 -8.01 -8.44
CA PHE A 151 -4.54 -7.13 -9.56
C PHE A 151 -3.04 -7.22 -9.87
N GLY A 152 -2.48 -6.29 -10.66
CA GLY A 152 -1.04 -6.21 -10.92
C GLY A 152 -0.23 -5.92 -9.65
N TYR A 153 1.10 -5.81 -9.81
CA TYR A 153 2.01 -5.61 -8.68
C TYR A 153 2.42 -4.16 -8.46
N GLY A 154 1.87 -3.24 -9.23
CA GLY A 154 2.17 -1.82 -9.15
C GLY A 154 1.91 -1.11 -10.48
N HIS A 155 1.97 0.21 -10.45
CA HIS A 155 1.72 1.07 -11.60
C HIS A 155 2.48 2.38 -11.47
N SER A 156 2.45 3.25 -12.50
CA SER A 156 3.01 4.59 -12.37
C SER A 156 2.26 5.40 -11.32
N PHE A 157 2.99 6.30 -10.67
CA PHE A 157 2.45 7.14 -9.61
C PHE A 157 2.91 8.60 -9.79
N GLY A 158 2.12 9.54 -9.30
CA GLY A 158 2.46 10.96 -9.35
C GLY A 158 1.31 11.86 -9.74
N VAL A 159 1.31 12.42 -10.96
CA VAL A 159 0.26 13.33 -11.42
C VAL A 159 -1.07 12.59 -11.55
N LEU A 160 -2.11 13.12 -10.93
CA LEU A 160 -3.49 12.62 -11.00
C LEU A 160 -3.69 11.19 -10.45
N SER A 161 -2.84 10.77 -9.51
CA SER A 161 -2.95 9.46 -8.86
C SER A 161 -2.66 8.27 -9.81
N HIS A 162 -3.20 7.10 -9.48
CA HIS A 162 -2.95 5.84 -10.16
C HIS A 162 -3.78 5.62 -11.44
N TYR A 163 -4.85 6.36 -11.63
CA TYR A 163 -5.75 6.14 -12.77
C TYR A 163 -5.07 6.31 -14.13
N TYR A 164 -4.25 7.33 -14.27
CA TYR A 164 -3.54 7.63 -15.51
C TYR A 164 -2.29 6.78 -15.73
N GLY A 165 -1.75 6.18 -14.68
CA GLY A 165 -0.63 5.26 -14.80
C GLY A 165 -0.92 4.06 -15.69
N ARG A 166 -2.10 3.49 -15.55
CA ARG A 166 -2.58 2.37 -16.39
C ARG A 166 -2.77 2.78 -17.83
N GLU A 167 -3.38 3.91 -18.07
CA GLU A 167 -3.56 4.46 -19.43
C GLU A 167 -2.22 4.78 -20.09
N GLY A 168 -1.22 5.19 -19.30
CA GLY A 168 0.16 5.36 -19.73
C GLY A 168 0.93 4.06 -20.01
N LYS A 169 0.28 2.91 -19.90
CA LYS A 169 0.89 1.56 -20.06
C LYS A 169 2.08 1.29 -19.14
N LEU A 170 2.11 1.89 -17.97
CA LEU A 170 3.06 1.58 -16.93
C LEU A 170 2.34 0.95 -15.75
N GLU A 171 2.11 -0.34 -15.85
CA GLU A 171 1.56 -1.21 -14.79
C GLU A 171 2.38 -2.51 -14.76
N LEU A 172 2.70 -3.01 -13.59
CA LEU A 172 3.40 -4.28 -13.42
C LEU A 172 2.40 -5.43 -13.61
N ARG A 173 2.18 -5.79 -14.88
CA ARG A 173 1.26 -6.84 -15.33
C ARG A 173 1.89 -7.66 -16.45
N GLU A 174 1.31 -8.85 -16.68
CA GLU A 174 1.78 -9.85 -17.64
C GLU A 174 1.82 -9.33 -19.09
N ASP A 175 0.88 -8.47 -19.44
CA ASP A 175 0.65 -7.96 -20.80
C ASP A 175 1.32 -6.60 -21.07
N ILE A 176 2.09 -6.07 -20.12
CA ILE A 176 2.71 -4.74 -20.23
C ILE A 176 4.20 -4.87 -20.48
N GLU A 177 4.61 -4.57 -21.73
CA GLU A 177 5.98 -4.64 -22.22
C GLU A 177 6.81 -3.35 -22.00
N THR A 178 6.28 -2.40 -21.25
CA THR A 178 6.97 -1.15 -20.94
C THR A 178 8.27 -1.44 -20.19
N VAL A 179 9.37 -0.89 -20.72
CA VAL A 179 10.71 -0.95 -20.11
C VAL A 179 10.87 0.23 -19.15
N LEU A 180 11.24 -0.05 -17.92
CA LEU A 180 11.48 0.98 -16.92
C LEU A 180 12.70 1.85 -17.30
N LYS A 181 12.57 3.15 -17.14
CA LYS A 181 13.59 4.15 -17.46
C LYS A 181 13.87 5.06 -16.26
N PRO A 182 15.05 5.68 -16.18
CA PRO A 182 15.33 6.69 -15.16
C PRO A 182 14.25 7.79 -15.11
N ASN A 183 13.97 8.28 -13.93
CA ASN A 183 12.94 9.26 -13.58
C ASN A 183 11.48 8.76 -13.66
N MET A 184 11.22 7.51 -13.99
CA MET A 184 9.91 6.92 -13.80
C MET A 184 9.64 6.74 -12.30
N VAL A 185 8.40 6.97 -11.88
CA VAL A 185 7.91 6.71 -10.53
C VAL A 185 6.94 5.55 -10.60
N VAL A 186 7.20 4.51 -9.82
CA VAL A 186 6.47 3.23 -9.88
C VAL A 186 6.13 2.77 -8.46
N SER A 187 4.91 2.29 -8.25
CA SER A 187 4.55 1.60 -7.02
C SER A 187 5.00 0.14 -7.04
N MET A 188 5.20 -0.43 -5.84
CA MET A 188 5.25 -1.87 -5.59
C MET A 188 4.18 -2.19 -4.56
N GLU A 189 3.09 -2.86 -4.99
CA GLU A 189 1.89 -3.05 -4.19
C GLU A 189 1.24 -4.44 -4.34
N PRO A 190 1.96 -5.53 -4.08
CA PRO A 190 1.33 -6.86 -4.13
C PRO A 190 0.20 -6.94 -3.13
N MET A 191 -0.92 -7.52 -3.57
CA MET A 191 -2.07 -7.78 -2.72
C MET A 191 -2.61 -9.18 -2.95
N ILE A 192 -2.89 -9.89 -1.87
CA ILE A 192 -3.66 -11.11 -1.84
C ILE A 192 -4.94 -10.91 -1.03
N MET A 193 -6.00 -11.57 -1.44
CA MET A 193 -7.29 -11.54 -0.76
C MET A 193 -7.73 -12.97 -0.44
N ILE A 194 -8.12 -13.17 0.81
CA ILE A 194 -8.71 -14.42 1.29
C ILE A 194 -10.20 -14.18 1.54
N PRO A 195 -11.08 -14.94 0.87
CA PRO A 195 -12.52 -14.76 0.98
C PRO A 195 -13.06 -14.92 2.40
N GLU A 196 -14.20 -14.29 2.66
CA GLU A 196 -14.94 -14.46 3.90
C GLU A 196 -15.29 -15.95 4.13
N GLY A 197 -15.18 -16.41 5.39
CA GLY A 197 -15.40 -17.80 5.77
C GLY A 197 -14.17 -18.70 5.67
N GLU A 198 -13.09 -18.26 5.04
CA GLU A 198 -11.82 -19.00 5.02
C GLU A 198 -10.88 -18.54 6.15
N PRO A 199 -10.00 -19.44 6.64
CA PRO A 199 -8.99 -19.04 7.63
C PRO A 199 -8.07 -17.95 7.11
N GLY A 200 -8.00 -16.83 7.81
CA GLY A 200 -7.22 -15.66 7.41
C GLY A 200 -7.96 -14.70 6.48
N ALA A 201 -9.30 -14.77 6.42
CA ALA A 201 -10.12 -13.89 5.58
C ALA A 201 -9.75 -12.40 5.73
N GLY A 202 -9.65 -11.70 4.59
CA GLY A 202 -9.26 -10.29 4.48
C GLY A 202 -8.22 -10.04 3.39
N GLY A 203 -7.80 -8.80 3.25
CA GLY A 203 -6.81 -8.37 2.26
C GLY A 203 -5.46 -8.02 2.89
N TYR A 204 -4.39 -8.49 2.29
CA TYR A 204 -3.00 -8.27 2.74
C TYR A 204 -2.27 -7.48 1.67
N ARG A 205 -1.83 -6.25 1.99
CA ARG A 205 -1.17 -5.36 1.06
C ARG A 205 -0.06 -4.55 1.72
N GLU A 206 1.05 -4.45 1.04
CA GLU A 206 2.12 -3.49 1.32
C GLU A 206 2.31 -2.65 0.06
N HIS A 207 2.49 -1.35 0.20
CA HIS A 207 2.63 -0.44 -0.93
C HIS A 207 3.71 0.60 -0.66
N ASP A 208 4.74 0.59 -1.49
CA ASP A 208 5.81 1.57 -1.52
C ASP A 208 5.95 2.22 -2.90
N ILE A 209 6.44 3.44 -2.91
CA ILE A 209 6.71 4.22 -4.12
C ILE A 209 8.21 4.27 -4.37
N LEU A 210 8.62 3.92 -5.58
CA LEU A 210 10.01 3.94 -5.99
C LEU A 210 10.24 4.94 -7.13
N VAL A 211 11.36 5.64 -7.07
CA VAL A 211 11.88 6.46 -8.15
C VAL A 211 12.99 5.70 -8.85
N VAL A 212 12.81 5.38 -10.12
CA VAL A 212 13.84 4.72 -10.93
C VAL A 212 14.99 5.70 -11.17
N LYS A 213 16.20 5.30 -10.82
CA LYS A 213 17.45 6.05 -11.01
C LYS A 213 18.22 5.49 -12.18
N GLU A 214 19.43 6.02 -12.47
CA GLU A 214 20.27 5.57 -13.58
C GLU A 214 20.66 4.08 -13.51
N ASN A 215 20.90 3.54 -12.30
CA ASN A 215 21.38 2.17 -12.13
C ASN A 215 20.58 1.35 -11.08
N SER A 216 19.57 1.94 -10.46
CA SER A 216 18.81 1.33 -9.35
C SER A 216 17.40 1.92 -9.28
N ALA A 217 16.66 1.62 -8.21
CA ALA A 217 15.51 2.42 -7.81
C ALA A 217 15.68 2.85 -6.34
N GLU A 218 15.16 4.01 -6.01
CA GLU A 218 15.09 4.53 -4.65
C GLU A 218 13.67 4.38 -4.12
N ASP A 219 13.51 3.57 -3.10
CA ASP A 219 12.28 3.55 -2.32
C ASP A 219 12.17 4.83 -1.50
N ILE A 220 11.13 5.61 -1.79
CA ILE A 220 10.88 6.90 -1.15
C ILE A 220 9.83 6.82 -0.03
N THR A 221 9.18 5.69 0.15
CA THR A 221 8.26 5.42 1.27
C THR A 221 9.06 4.96 2.49
N LYS A 222 9.03 5.75 3.57
CA LYS A 222 9.88 5.51 4.77
C LYS A 222 9.07 5.04 5.98
N PHE A 223 8.03 4.28 5.74
CA PHE A 223 7.17 3.73 6.80
C PHE A 223 7.43 2.22 6.95
N PRO A 224 7.54 1.70 8.19
CA PRO A 224 7.80 0.28 8.40
C PRO A 224 6.68 -0.60 7.88
N PHE A 225 7.03 -1.81 7.42
CA PHE A 225 6.08 -2.81 6.94
C PHE A 225 6.38 -4.20 7.52
N GLY A 226 5.38 -5.06 7.46
CA GLY A 226 5.48 -6.45 7.91
C GLY A 226 5.18 -6.68 9.39
N PRO A 227 5.07 -7.96 9.79
CA PRO A 227 4.68 -8.37 11.13
C PRO A 227 5.62 -7.90 12.24
N GLU A 228 6.88 -7.64 11.89
CA GLU A 228 7.92 -7.20 12.84
C GLU A 228 7.61 -5.82 13.44
N HIS A 229 6.77 -5.02 12.74
CA HIS A 229 6.50 -3.63 13.11
C HIS A 229 5.01 -3.34 13.33
N ASN A 230 4.12 -4.04 12.61
CA ASN A 230 2.75 -3.60 12.39
C ASN A 230 1.69 -4.43 13.14
N ILE A 231 2.08 -5.14 14.20
CA ILE A 231 1.16 -5.67 15.22
C ILE A 231 1.04 -4.60 16.31
N ILE A 232 -0.09 -3.90 16.32
CA ILE A 232 -0.32 -2.73 17.19
C ILE A 232 -0.85 -3.20 18.53
N LYS A 233 -0.13 -2.89 19.60
CA LYS A 233 -0.42 -3.31 20.99
C LYS A 233 -1.09 -2.21 21.78
#